data_524d506e39e95ea6ecce779dfe465eb3
#
_entry.id   524d506e39e95ea6ecce779dfe465eb3
#
_cell.length_a   1.000
_cell.length_b   1.000
_cell.length_c   1.000
_cell.angle_alpha   90.00
_cell.angle_beta   90.00
_cell.angle_gamma   90.00
#
_symmetry.space_group_name_H-M   'P 1'
#
loop_
_entity.id
_entity.type
_entity.pdbx_description
1 polymer ?
#
loop_
_entity_poly.entity_id
_entity_poly.type
_entity_poly.pdbx_seq_one_letter_code
_entity_poly.pdbx_strand_id
1 'polypeptide(L)'
;MGMMNRVVILDCFLKTGNLLPACFRGPLLTFRIFNMAAYMTHLLKPWSPRLTLVRWSRYNPYYLEPETTKDVYNKPETELTPEEIDDRELKKVRPIKAALSGVSSSGFNDPLMNKFVNMMMQEGKKILAREIMTETLESIKRKQVEKYHKAGPAAKMEIECNPYTIFHQALENCKPVIGLASIQRGGKFYQVPIPLTDNRRRFLAMKWMITECRDHRHRRTHMYEKLSQEMLAAFSNEGNVIKKKHELHKMAEANRAYAHYRWW
;
A
#
# COMPACT_ATOMS: atom_id res chain seq x y z
N MET A 1 17.66 26.56 -4.68
CA MET A 1 17.43 28.02 -4.62
C MET A 1 15.97 28.26 -4.95
N GLY A 2 15.07 28.37 -3.97
CA GLY A 2 13.63 28.54 -4.27
C GLY A 2 12.65 28.29 -3.11
N MET A 3 13.03 28.52 -1.85
CA MET A 3 12.11 28.41 -0.71
C MET A 3 12.21 29.52 0.33
N MET A 4 12.66 30.71 -0.05
CA MET A 4 12.84 31.81 0.93
C MET A 4 11.90 33.02 0.73
N ASN A 5 10.98 33.02 -0.23
CA ASN A 5 10.18 34.22 -0.52
C ASN A 5 8.70 34.18 -0.11
N ARG A 6 8.25 33.22 0.71
CA ARG A 6 6.86 33.17 1.18
C ARG A 6 6.62 33.59 2.64
N VAL A 7 7.66 33.78 3.42
CA VAL A 7 7.54 34.17 4.85
C VAL A 7 7.57 35.69 5.06
N VAL A 8 8.16 36.43 4.14
CA VAL A 8 8.36 37.90 4.29
C VAL A 8 7.11 38.75 4.04
N ILE A 9 6.09 38.19 3.34
CA ILE A 9 4.88 38.96 3.02
C ILE A 9 3.83 38.94 4.16
N LEU A 10 3.91 38.02 5.09
CA LEU A 10 2.95 37.92 6.22
C LEU A 10 3.36 38.79 7.43
N ASP A 11 4.65 39.09 7.59
CA ASP A 11 5.12 39.93 8.70
C ASP A 11 4.94 41.44 8.47
N CYS A 12 4.74 41.88 7.22
CA CYS A 12 4.47 43.29 6.92
C CYS A 12 3.02 43.72 7.23
N PHE A 13 2.09 42.76 7.40
CA PHE A 13 0.68 43.13 7.66
C PHE A 13 0.32 43.28 9.13
N LEU A 14 1.21 42.85 10.02
CA LEU A 14 0.96 42.87 11.47
C LEU A 14 1.68 44.01 12.23
N LYS A 15 2.51 44.84 11.56
CA LYS A 15 3.28 45.92 12.23
C LYS A 15 2.86 47.36 11.90
N THR A 16 1.88 47.58 11.07
CA THR A 16 1.37 48.94 10.81
C THR A 16 -0.08 49.11 11.29
N GLY A 17 -0.26 48.89 12.57
CA GLY A 17 -1.40 49.45 13.28
C GLY A 17 -1.11 50.89 13.63
N ASN A 18 -1.42 51.84 12.73
CA ASN A 18 -1.85 53.20 13.06
C ASN A 18 -1.84 54.09 11.82
N LEU A 19 -2.91 54.92 11.75
CA LEU A 19 -3.04 56.13 10.96
C LEU A 19 -3.49 55.97 9.49
N LEU A 20 -4.80 55.88 9.35
CA LEU A 20 -5.47 56.48 8.18
C LEU A 20 -6.18 57.76 8.59
N PRO A 21 -5.94 58.89 7.90
CA PRO A 21 -6.62 60.12 8.20
C PRO A 21 -8.10 60.06 7.77
N ALA A 22 -8.93 60.61 8.64
CA ALA A 22 -10.33 60.83 8.41
C ALA A 22 -10.53 61.81 7.27
N CYS A 23 -10.98 61.32 6.11
CA CYS A 23 -11.71 62.11 5.08
C CYS A 23 -12.09 61.20 3.91
N PHE A 24 -13.24 60.57 3.99
CA PHE A 24 -14.12 60.31 2.84
C PHE A 24 -15.40 59.65 3.36
N ARG A 25 -16.37 60.47 3.70
CA ARG A 25 -17.76 60.03 3.94
C ARG A 25 -18.46 59.91 2.59
N GLY A 26 -18.66 58.63 2.15
CA GLY A 26 -19.53 58.31 1.03
C GLY A 26 -20.18 56.93 1.25
N PRO A 27 -21.47 56.77 1.08
CA PRO A 27 -22.21 55.56 1.43
C PRO A 27 -21.94 54.35 0.50
N LEU A 28 -21.16 54.53 -0.54
CA LEU A 28 -20.89 53.48 -1.54
C LEU A 28 -19.72 52.56 -1.23
N LEU A 29 -18.80 52.92 -0.31
CA LEU A 29 -17.65 52.12 0.02
C LEU A 29 -17.92 51.04 1.09
N THR A 30 -18.89 51.29 1.93
CA THR A 30 -19.30 50.32 2.95
C THR A 30 -20.02 49.10 2.36
N PHE A 31 -20.73 49.26 1.24
CA PHE A 31 -21.43 48.15 0.56
C PHE A 31 -20.45 47.18 -0.13
N ARG A 32 -19.32 47.70 -0.67
CA ARG A 32 -18.31 46.85 -1.33
C ARG A 32 -17.47 46.07 -0.34
N ILE A 33 -17.14 46.63 0.82
CA ILE A 33 -16.36 45.92 1.87
C ILE A 33 -17.22 44.84 2.50
N PHE A 34 -18.52 45.07 2.72
CA PHE A 34 -19.43 44.03 3.24
C PHE A 34 -19.60 42.86 2.27
N ASN A 35 -19.69 43.13 0.96
CA ASN A 35 -19.77 42.09 -0.04
C ASN A 35 -18.47 41.27 -0.18
N MET A 36 -17.29 41.90 -0.06
CA MET A 36 -16.00 41.19 -0.08
C MET A 36 -15.81 40.32 1.16
N ALA A 37 -16.20 40.81 2.34
CA ALA A 37 -16.14 39.99 3.55
C ALA A 37 -17.14 38.80 3.52
N ALA A 38 -18.34 39.02 2.97
CA ALA A 38 -19.31 37.95 2.75
C ALA A 38 -18.84 36.93 1.70
N TYR A 39 -18.13 37.37 0.65
CA TYR A 39 -17.57 36.49 -0.37
C TYR A 39 -16.42 35.64 0.17
N MET A 40 -15.53 36.23 0.99
CA MET A 40 -14.44 35.51 1.62
C MET A 40 -14.96 34.50 2.67
N THR A 41 -16.01 34.82 3.40
CA THR A 41 -16.61 33.84 4.35
C THR A 41 -17.35 32.73 3.62
N HIS A 42 -17.88 32.94 2.41
CA HIS A 42 -18.48 31.88 1.60
C HIS A 42 -17.48 30.95 0.96
N LEU A 43 -16.28 31.44 0.59
CA LEU A 43 -15.19 30.61 0.06
C LEU A 43 -14.48 29.78 1.16
N LEU A 44 -14.43 30.28 2.39
CA LEU A 44 -13.78 29.60 3.51
C LEU A 44 -14.73 28.64 4.27
N LYS A 45 -16.05 28.88 4.24
CA LYS A 45 -17.04 28.02 4.92
C LYS A 45 -17.06 26.55 4.50
N PRO A 46 -16.89 26.17 3.23
CA PRO A 46 -16.85 24.75 2.88
C PRO A 46 -15.49 24.06 3.19
N TRP A 47 -14.43 24.82 3.44
CA TRP A 47 -13.11 24.26 3.69
C TRP A 47 -12.78 24.07 5.18
N SER A 48 -13.20 24.99 6.03
CA SER A 48 -12.89 24.93 7.45
C SER A 48 -13.48 23.70 8.19
N PRO A 49 -14.76 23.29 7.96
CA PRO A 49 -15.29 22.09 8.61
C PRO A 49 -14.67 20.79 8.11
N ARG A 50 -14.22 20.73 6.85
CA ARG A 50 -13.55 19.54 6.32
C ARG A 50 -12.11 19.37 6.85
N LEU A 51 -11.39 20.46 7.03
CA LEU A 51 -10.04 20.44 7.62
C LEU A 51 -10.06 20.06 9.10
N THR A 52 -11.10 20.44 9.84
CA THR A 52 -11.23 20.08 11.27
C THR A 52 -11.71 18.66 11.50
N LEU A 53 -12.39 18.04 10.52
CA LEU A 53 -12.88 16.66 10.60
C LEU A 53 -11.86 15.60 10.14
N VAL A 54 -10.85 15.98 9.39
CA VAL A 54 -9.78 15.05 8.97
C VAL A 54 -8.78 14.89 10.11
N ARG A 55 -9.01 13.93 10.97
CA ARG A 55 -8.01 13.50 11.96
C ARG A 55 -6.94 12.67 11.26
N TRP A 56 -5.80 13.26 11.02
CA TRP A 56 -4.63 12.59 10.46
C TRP A 56 -3.99 11.61 11.46
N SER A 57 -4.16 11.86 12.76
CA SER A 57 -3.68 11.01 13.83
C SER A 57 -4.59 11.06 15.04
N ARG A 58 -4.73 9.93 15.74
CA ARG A 58 -5.43 9.84 17.03
C ARG A 58 -4.59 10.39 18.19
N TYR A 59 -3.30 10.57 17.96
CA TYR A 59 -2.32 10.93 18.94
C TYR A 59 -1.89 12.39 18.79
N ASN A 60 -1.57 13.04 19.91
CA ASN A 60 -0.91 14.34 19.90
C ASN A 60 0.46 14.21 19.22
N PRO A 61 0.98 15.25 18.52
CA PRO A 61 2.34 15.28 17.98
C PRO A 61 3.46 14.99 18.98
N TYR A 62 3.17 15.13 20.27
CA TYR A 62 4.11 14.78 21.33
C TYR A 62 4.44 13.28 21.41
N TYR A 63 3.56 12.40 20.93
CA TYR A 63 3.79 10.95 20.95
C TYR A 63 4.78 10.53 19.88
N LEU A 64 5.73 9.68 20.26
CA LEU A 64 6.71 9.10 19.35
C LEU A 64 6.11 7.95 18.53
N GLU A 65 6.69 7.69 17.37
CA GLU A 65 6.32 6.53 16.55
C GLU A 65 6.77 5.22 17.22
N PRO A 66 5.98 4.13 17.07
CA PRO A 66 6.34 2.83 17.63
C PRO A 66 7.54 2.24 16.89
N GLU A 67 8.43 1.61 17.62
CA GLU A 67 9.58 0.91 17.07
C GLU A 67 9.15 -0.46 16.50
N THR A 68 9.09 -0.55 15.18
CA THR A 68 8.61 -1.75 14.48
C THR A 68 9.63 -2.29 13.48
N THR A 69 10.76 -1.61 13.31
CA THR A 69 11.85 -2.02 12.42
C THR A 69 12.74 -3.06 13.09
N LYS A 70 12.80 -4.25 12.48
CA LYS A 70 13.61 -5.38 12.98
C LYS A 70 15.11 -5.06 13.00
N ASP A 71 15.56 -4.31 12.02
CA ASP A 71 16.98 -4.01 11.80
C ASP A 71 17.56 -3.15 12.92
N VAL A 72 16.78 -2.19 13.43
CA VAL A 72 17.20 -1.34 14.55
C VAL A 72 17.15 -2.10 15.88
N TYR A 73 16.20 -3.02 16.03
CA TYR A 73 16.00 -3.76 17.28
C TYR A 73 17.10 -4.79 17.56
N ASN A 74 17.64 -5.39 16.50
CA ASN A 74 18.65 -6.45 16.60
C ASN A 74 20.09 -5.93 16.67
N LYS A 75 20.31 -4.62 16.46
CA LYS A 75 21.66 -4.03 16.55
C LYS A 75 22.11 -3.94 18.01
N PRO A 76 23.32 -4.39 18.33
CA PRO A 76 23.93 -4.13 19.64
C PRO A 76 24.14 -2.61 19.82
N GLU A 77 24.16 -2.14 21.07
CA GLU A 77 24.32 -0.72 21.39
C GLU A 77 25.61 -0.09 20.82
N THR A 78 26.64 -0.92 20.59
CA THR A 78 27.92 -0.49 20.03
C THR A 78 27.87 -0.12 18.55
N GLU A 79 26.88 -0.58 17.81
CA GLU A 79 26.71 -0.34 16.36
C GLU A 79 25.65 0.72 16.05
N LEU A 80 25.07 1.32 17.10
CA LEU A 80 24.05 2.36 16.93
C LEU A 80 24.70 3.68 16.59
N THR A 81 24.04 4.42 15.69
CA THR A 81 24.39 5.82 15.43
C THR A 81 24.01 6.71 16.62
N PRO A 82 24.69 7.83 16.86
CA PRO A 82 24.36 8.74 17.95
C PRO A 82 22.89 9.21 17.89
N GLU A 83 22.33 9.41 16.70
CA GLU A 83 20.91 9.77 16.49
C GLU A 83 19.96 8.67 16.95
N GLU A 84 20.28 7.39 16.69
CA GLU A 84 19.49 6.25 17.14
C GLU A 84 19.55 6.07 18.68
N ILE A 85 20.66 6.47 19.32
CA ILE A 85 20.80 6.47 20.78
C ILE A 85 19.94 7.56 21.40
N ASP A 86 19.99 8.78 20.88
CA ASP A 86 19.14 9.89 21.32
C ASP A 86 17.65 9.55 21.18
N ASP A 87 17.26 8.92 20.08
CA ASP A 87 15.88 8.44 19.86
C ASP A 87 15.47 7.38 20.89
N ARG A 88 16.37 6.46 21.27
CA ARG A 88 16.10 5.49 22.35
C ARG A 88 15.93 6.14 23.70
N GLU A 89 16.75 7.15 24.02
CA GLU A 89 16.61 7.93 25.27
C GLU A 89 15.31 8.73 25.31
N LEU A 90 14.95 9.37 24.22
CA LEU A 90 13.66 10.06 24.09
C LEU A 90 12.47 9.11 24.28
N LYS A 91 12.56 7.87 23.80
CA LYS A 91 11.51 6.85 23.98
C LYS A 91 11.33 6.41 25.44
N LYS A 92 12.34 6.54 26.28
CA LYS A 92 12.22 6.27 27.73
C LYS A 92 11.38 7.33 28.47
N VAL A 93 11.38 8.57 27.98
CA VAL A 93 10.74 9.71 28.64
C VAL A 93 9.39 10.06 28.02
N ARG A 94 9.23 9.94 26.71
CA ARG A 94 8.03 10.34 25.96
C ARG A 94 7.10 9.16 25.69
N PRO A 95 5.77 9.36 25.70
CA PRO A 95 4.83 8.32 25.37
C PRO A 95 4.93 7.89 23.91
N ILE A 96 4.80 6.60 23.66
CA ILE A 96 4.90 5.97 22.32
C ILE A 96 3.49 5.65 21.83
N LYS A 97 3.24 5.88 20.54
CA LYS A 97 1.99 5.48 19.88
C LYS A 97 1.86 3.97 19.85
N ALA A 98 0.65 3.47 19.99
CA ALA A 98 0.38 2.04 19.78
C ALA A 98 0.63 1.66 18.32
N ALA A 99 1.37 0.58 18.09
CA ALA A 99 1.57 0.02 16.77
C ALA A 99 0.26 -0.51 16.18
N LEU A 100 0.14 -0.46 14.86
CA LEU A 100 -0.99 -1.07 14.15
C LEU A 100 -0.97 -2.59 14.36
N SER A 101 -2.16 -3.21 14.46
CA SER A 101 -2.30 -4.65 14.72
C SER A 101 -1.65 -5.57 13.67
N GLY A 102 -1.35 -5.06 12.50
CA GLY A 102 -0.66 -5.80 11.42
C GLY A 102 0.86 -5.64 11.44
N VAL A 103 1.40 -4.79 12.29
CA VAL A 103 2.83 -4.50 12.38
C VAL A 103 3.38 -5.11 13.65
N SER A 104 4.48 -5.83 13.54
CA SER A 104 5.16 -6.49 14.66
C SER A 104 6.66 -6.49 14.41
N SER A 105 7.44 -6.32 15.46
CA SER A 105 8.90 -6.44 15.45
C SER A 105 9.39 -7.89 15.41
N SER A 106 8.48 -8.88 15.51
CA SER A 106 8.84 -10.30 15.46
C SER A 106 9.47 -10.69 14.11
N GLY A 107 10.58 -11.44 14.16
CA GLY A 107 11.26 -12.02 13.00
C GLY A 107 10.37 -12.95 12.16
N PHE A 108 9.37 -13.56 12.78
CA PHE A 108 8.43 -14.47 12.13
C PHE A 108 7.25 -13.77 11.45
N ASN A 109 7.12 -12.47 11.61
CA ASN A 109 6.03 -11.70 11.03
C ASN A 109 6.36 -11.32 9.59
N ASP A 110 5.59 -11.84 8.63
CA ASP A 110 5.69 -11.49 7.22
C ASP A 110 4.53 -10.56 6.82
N PRO A 111 4.81 -9.31 6.44
CA PRO A 111 3.78 -8.35 6.06
C PRO A 111 3.02 -8.75 4.78
N LEU A 112 3.68 -9.44 3.84
CA LEU A 112 3.02 -9.89 2.60
C LEU A 112 2.05 -11.04 2.88
N MET A 113 2.45 -11.99 3.72
CA MET A 113 1.58 -13.09 4.14
C MET A 113 0.37 -12.58 4.94
N ASN A 114 0.58 -11.65 5.86
CA ASN A 114 -0.52 -11.01 6.59
C ASN A 114 -1.49 -10.27 5.65
N LYS A 115 -0.96 -9.59 4.62
CA LYS A 115 -1.79 -8.95 3.60
C LYS A 115 -2.58 -9.97 2.80
N PHE A 116 -1.99 -11.09 2.44
CA PHE A 116 -2.65 -12.18 1.73
C PHE A 116 -3.78 -12.77 2.57
N VAL A 117 -3.55 -13.08 3.85
CA VAL A 117 -4.57 -13.55 4.80
C VAL A 117 -5.74 -12.55 4.91
N ASN A 118 -5.44 -11.25 5.01
CA ASN A 118 -6.46 -10.22 5.08
C ASN A 118 -7.30 -10.13 3.78
N MET A 119 -6.70 -10.39 2.62
CA MET A 119 -7.43 -10.44 1.33
C MET A 119 -8.24 -11.72 1.15
N MET A 120 -7.78 -12.83 1.74
CA MET A 120 -8.49 -14.11 1.72
C MET A 120 -9.66 -14.13 2.69
N MET A 121 -9.59 -13.35 3.77
CA MET A 121 -10.62 -13.29 4.81
C MET A 121 -11.98 -12.87 4.25
N GLN A 122 -13.04 -13.55 4.69
CA GLN A 122 -14.44 -13.21 4.43
C GLN A 122 -15.16 -12.99 5.77
N GLU A 123 -16.09 -12.05 5.82
CA GLU A 123 -16.96 -11.80 6.99
C GLU A 123 -16.19 -11.57 8.31
N GLY A 124 -14.94 -11.12 8.25
CA GLY A 124 -14.11 -10.94 9.44
C GLY A 124 -13.53 -12.21 10.05
N LYS A 125 -13.73 -13.39 9.44
CA LYS A 125 -13.24 -14.69 9.94
C LYS A 125 -11.73 -14.85 9.70
N LYS A 126 -10.93 -14.08 10.43
CA LYS A 126 -9.47 -14.02 10.24
C LYS A 126 -8.76 -15.30 10.74
N ILE A 127 -9.28 -15.94 11.78
CA ILE A 127 -8.73 -17.18 12.34
C ILE A 127 -8.75 -18.25 11.27
N LEU A 128 -9.91 -18.51 10.68
CA LEU A 128 -10.08 -19.48 9.58
C LEU A 128 -9.15 -19.18 8.39
N ALA A 129 -9.05 -17.90 7.98
CA ALA A 129 -8.16 -17.54 6.88
C ALA A 129 -6.68 -17.80 7.21
N ARG A 130 -6.27 -17.62 8.47
CA ARG A 130 -4.92 -17.93 8.93
C ARG A 130 -4.66 -19.44 8.96
N GLU A 131 -5.60 -20.23 9.43
CA GLU A 131 -5.54 -21.70 9.42
C GLU A 131 -5.38 -22.23 7.99
N ILE A 132 -6.22 -21.80 7.06
CA ILE A 132 -6.08 -22.17 5.63
C ILE A 132 -4.68 -21.84 5.10
N MET A 133 -4.13 -20.67 5.45
CA MET A 133 -2.78 -20.31 5.01
C MET A 133 -1.70 -21.19 5.63
N THR A 134 -1.82 -21.51 6.91
CA THR A 134 -0.88 -22.39 7.62
C THR A 134 -0.91 -23.80 7.01
N GLU A 135 -2.08 -24.39 6.79
CA GLU A 135 -2.25 -25.68 6.13
C GLU A 135 -1.70 -25.68 4.69
N THR A 136 -1.87 -24.54 3.98
CA THR A 136 -1.29 -24.38 2.63
C THR A 136 0.23 -24.46 2.66
N LEU A 137 0.89 -23.74 3.58
CA LEU A 137 2.35 -23.77 3.73
C LEU A 137 2.85 -25.15 4.13
N GLU A 138 2.16 -25.84 5.03
CA GLU A 138 2.47 -27.23 5.38
C GLU A 138 2.34 -28.16 4.17
N SER A 139 1.27 -28.03 3.40
CA SER A 139 1.05 -28.85 2.19
C SER A 139 2.18 -28.62 1.15
N ILE A 140 2.61 -27.36 0.97
CA ILE A 140 3.73 -27.02 0.09
C ILE A 140 5.01 -27.71 0.60
N LYS A 141 5.30 -27.56 1.89
CA LYS A 141 6.49 -28.16 2.49
C LYS A 141 6.50 -29.68 2.34
N ARG A 142 5.38 -30.36 2.63
CA ARG A 142 5.25 -31.82 2.48
C ARG A 142 5.56 -32.25 1.05
N LYS A 143 4.96 -31.58 0.06
CA LYS A 143 5.18 -31.89 -1.37
C LYS A 143 6.65 -31.64 -1.80
N GLN A 144 7.28 -30.59 -1.32
CA GLN A 144 8.67 -30.29 -1.67
C GLN A 144 9.66 -31.24 -0.99
N VAL A 145 9.44 -31.58 0.26
CA VAL A 145 10.26 -32.59 0.98
C VAL A 145 10.12 -33.96 0.33
N GLU A 146 8.91 -34.33 -0.11
CA GLU A 146 8.70 -35.57 -0.86
C GLU A 146 9.49 -35.60 -2.18
N LYS A 147 9.45 -34.47 -2.94
CA LYS A 147 10.26 -34.28 -4.17
C LYS A 147 11.76 -34.38 -3.86
N TYR A 148 12.20 -33.72 -2.78
CA TYR A 148 13.60 -33.70 -2.35
C TYR A 148 14.11 -35.12 -2.05
N HIS A 149 13.33 -35.94 -1.34
CA HIS A 149 13.71 -37.32 -1.03
C HIS A 149 13.76 -38.24 -2.27
N LYS A 150 12.88 -37.99 -3.25
CA LYS A 150 12.85 -38.74 -4.52
C LYS A 150 13.93 -38.31 -5.51
N ALA A 151 14.51 -37.13 -5.34
CA ALA A 151 15.47 -36.53 -6.27
C ALA A 151 16.88 -37.10 -6.08
N GLY A 152 17.64 -37.18 -7.16
CA GLY A 152 19.06 -37.49 -7.14
C GLY A 152 19.92 -36.37 -6.52
N PRO A 153 21.21 -36.63 -6.22
CA PRO A 153 22.06 -35.70 -5.46
C PRO A 153 22.24 -34.34 -6.15
N ALA A 154 22.30 -34.29 -7.47
CA ALA A 154 22.41 -33.03 -8.22
C ALA A 154 21.10 -32.20 -8.15
N ALA A 155 19.94 -32.84 -8.34
CA ALA A 155 18.64 -32.17 -8.32
C ALA A 155 18.22 -31.70 -6.91
N LYS A 156 18.78 -32.28 -5.84
CA LYS A 156 18.53 -31.84 -4.46
C LYS A 156 18.98 -30.42 -4.18
N MET A 157 20.02 -29.93 -4.86
CA MET A 157 20.54 -28.59 -4.70
C MET A 157 19.61 -27.52 -5.31
N GLU A 158 18.78 -27.91 -6.29
CA GLU A 158 17.85 -26.99 -6.99
C GLU A 158 16.48 -26.91 -6.32
N ILE A 159 16.15 -27.90 -5.44
CA ILE A 159 14.81 -27.96 -4.82
C ILE A 159 14.74 -27.03 -3.61
N GLU A 160 13.95 -25.98 -3.74
CA GLU A 160 13.63 -25.11 -2.62
C GLU A 160 12.59 -25.77 -1.71
N CYS A 161 12.95 -25.96 -0.42
CA CYS A 161 12.10 -26.59 0.58
C CYS A 161 11.41 -25.58 1.52
N ASN A 162 11.82 -24.31 1.50
CA ASN A 162 11.22 -23.29 2.35
C ASN A 162 9.91 -22.77 1.75
N PRO A 163 8.75 -22.99 2.40
CA PRO A 163 7.46 -22.58 1.86
C PRO A 163 7.29 -21.05 1.80
N TYR A 164 8.02 -20.29 2.62
CA TYR A 164 7.97 -18.82 2.59
C TYR A 164 8.68 -18.26 1.36
N THR A 165 9.86 -18.76 1.01
CA THR A 165 10.56 -18.38 -0.23
C THR A 165 9.73 -18.71 -1.47
N ILE A 166 9.12 -19.90 -1.50
CA ILE A 166 8.22 -20.32 -2.58
C ILE A 166 7.02 -19.36 -2.70
N PHE A 167 6.41 -18.99 -1.58
CA PHE A 167 5.29 -18.03 -1.57
C PHE A 167 5.69 -16.66 -2.14
N HIS A 168 6.83 -16.12 -1.70
CA HIS A 168 7.33 -14.83 -2.18
C HIS A 168 7.64 -14.89 -3.67
N GLN A 169 8.36 -15.90 -4.12
CA GLN A 169 8.72 -16.07 -5.53
C GLN A 169 7.48 -16.27 -6.41
N ALA A 170 6.53 -17.09 -5.98
CA ALA A 170 5.26 -17.29 -6.69
C ALA A 170 4.49 -15.96 -6.87
N LEU A 171 4.44 -15.13 -5.83
CA LEU A 171 3.83 -13.82 -5.93
C LEU A 171 4.57 -12.89 -6.90
N GLU A 172 5.91 -12.88 -6.87
CA GLU A 172 6.71 -12.09 -7.82
C GLU A 172 6.43 -12.52 -9.26
N ASN A 173 6.41 -13.83 -9.53
CA ASN A 173 6.12 -14.38 -10.84
C ASN A 173 4.70 -13.99 -11.35
N CYS A 174 3.73 -13.86 -10.44
CA CYS A 174 2.35 -13.49 -10.78
C CYS A 174 2.13 -11.99 -10.99
N LYS A 175 3.04 -11.12 -10.56
CA LYS A 175 2.87 -9.66 -10.66
C LYS A 175 2.85 -9.20 -12.11
N PRO A 176 1.79 -8.51 -12.60
CA PRO A 176 1.78 -7.87 -13.90
C PRO A 176 2.57 -6.56 -13.85
N VAL A 177 3.26 -6.21 -14.93
CA VAL A 177 3.98 -4.93 -15.06
C VAL A 177 3.04 -3.83 -15.55
N ILE A 178 2.19 -4.17 -16.52
CA ILE A 178 1.28 -3.26 -17.21
C ILE A 178 -0.16 -3.67 -16.89
N GLY A 179 -1.02 -2.68 -16.72
CA GLY A 179 -2.46 -2.85 -16.59
C GLY A 179 -3.22 -2.13 -17.68
N LEU A 180 -4.52 -2.33 -17.73
CA LEU A 180 -5.43 -1.64 -18.62
C LEU A 180 -6.36 -0.73 -17.83
N ALA A 181 -6.52 0.51 -18.30
CA ALA A 181 -7.54 1.42 -17.80
C ALA A 181 -8.54 1.72 -18.91
N SER A 182 -9.81 1.71 -18.54
CA SER A 182 -10.89 2.11 -19.43
C SER A 182 -11.02 3.64 -19.41
N ILE A 183 -10.72 4.29 -20.52
CA ILE A 183 -10.78 5.75 -20.66
C ILE A 183 -11.84 6.08 -21.71
N GLN A 184 -12.75 6.97 -21.37
CA GLN A 184 -13.80 7.45 -22.28
C GLN A 184 -13.27 8.62 -23.11
N ARG A 185 -13.34 8.48 -24.44
CA ARG A 185 -13.06 9.55 -25.40
C ARG A 185 -14.09 9.57 -26.53
N GLY A 186 -14.67 10.72 -26.81
CA GLY A 186 -15.67 10.84 -27.86
C GLY A 186 -16.87 9.91 -27.72
N GLY A 187 -17.32 9.63 -26.48
CA GLY A 187 -18.43 8.73 -26.19
C GLY A 187 -18.10 7.23 -26.26
N LYS A 188 -16.88 6.84 -26.63
CA LYS A 188 -16.41 5.44 -26.69
C LYS A 188 -15.42 5.17 -25.57
N PHE A 189 -15.41 3.92 -25.06
CA PHE A 189 -14.44 3.46 -24.07
C PHE A 189 -13.28 2.76 -24.76
N TYR A 190 -12.06 3.19 -24.43
CA TYR A 190 -10.83 2.61 -24.91
C TYR A 190 -10.06 1.97 -23.76
N GLN A 191 -9.51 0.77 -23.98
CA GLN A 191 -8.64 0.09 -23.03
C GLN A 191 -7.20 0.62 -23.22
N VAL A 192 -6.75 1.47 -22.34
CA VAL A 192 -5.45 2.14 -22.44
C VAL A 192 -4.43 1.45 -21.53
N PRO A 193 -3.26 1.05 -22.06
CA PRO A 193 -2.21 0.46 -21.23
C PRO A 193 -1.58 1.50 -20.31
N ILE A 194 -1.52 1.20 -19.02
CA ILE A 194 -0.92 2.03 -17.99
C ILE A 194 0.09 1.24 -17.16
N PRO A 195 1.20 1.87 -16.71
CA PRO A 195 2.10 1.27 -15.75
C PRO A 195 1.39 1.10 -14.41
N LEU A 196 1.65 0.00 -13.72
CA LEU A 196 1.06 -0.28 -12.42
C LEU A 196 2.06 0.05 -11.31
N THR A 197 1.60 0.67 -10.24
CA THR A 197 2.36 0.84 -9.00
C THR A 197 2.57 -0.52 -8.31
N ASP A 198 3.65 -0.70 -7.54
CA ASP A 198 3.97 -1.98 -6.89
C ASP A 198 2.86 -2.48 -5.97
N ASN A 199 2.21 -1.60 -5.25
CA ASN A 199 1.07 -1.98 -4.42
C ASN A 199 -0.08 -2.55 -5.24
N ARG A 200 -0.36 -1.98 -6.42
CA ARG A 200 -1.40 -2.47 -7.32
C ARG A 200 -1.00 -3.79 -7.97
N ARG A 201 0.25 -3.95 -8.35
CA ARG A 201 0.81 -5.19 -8.91
C ARG A 201 0.67 -6.35 -7.92
N ARG A 202 1.09 -6.14 -6.66
CA ARG A 202 0.93 -7.12 -5.57
C ARG A 202 -0.54 -7.46 -5.32
N PHE A 203 -1.39 -6.44 -5.26
CA PHE A 203 -2.82 -6.64 -5.06
C PHE A 203 -3.44 -7.51 -6.15
N LEU A 204 -3.13 -7.28 -7.42
CA LEU A 204 -3.66 -8.06 -8.54
C LEU A 204 -3.19 -9.51 -8.48
N ALA A 205 -1.89 -9.76 -8.23
CA ALA A 205 -1.35 -11.10 -8.10
C ALA A 205 -2.07 -11.90 -6.99
N MET A 206 -2.18 -11.31 -5.79
CA MET A 206 -2.88 -11.94 -4.67
C MET A 206 -4.37 -12.18 -4.98
N LYS A 207 -5.05 -11.19 -5.58
CA LYS A 207 -6.46 -11.30 -5.94
C LYS A 207 -6.68 -12.45 -6.94
N TRP A 208 -5.88 -12.52 -7.99
CA TRP A 208 -6.01 -13.58 -9.01
C TRP A 208 -5.79 -14.97 -8.41
N MET A 209 -4.77 -15.13 -7.56
CA MET A 209 -4.51 -16.40 -6.89
C MET A 209 -5.68 -16.84 -6.00
N ILE A 210 -6.26 -15.92 -5.23
CA ILE A 210 -7.41 -16.21 -4.36
C ILE A 210 -8.66 -16.53 -5.19
N THR A 211 -8.95 -15.74 -6.23
CA THR A 211 -10.14 -15.98 -7.08
C THR A 211 -10.03 -17.29 -7.83
N GLU A 212 -8.86 -17.62 -8.40
CA GLU A 212 -8.64 -18.90 -9.07
C GLU A 212 -8.91 -20.10 -8.16
N CYS A 213 -8.44 -20.02 -6.91
CA CYS A 213 -8.65 -21.09 -5.94
C CYS A 213 -10.12 -21.22 -5.48
N ARG A 214 -10.89 -20.10 -5.52
CA ARG A 214 -12.31 -20.10 -5.15
C ARG A 214 -13.20 -20.58 -6.28
N ASP A 215 -12.99 -20.04 -7.49
CA ASP A 215 -13.88 -20.22 -8.63
C ASP A 215 -13.72 -21.61 -9.26
N HIS A 216 -12.49 -22.09 -9.36
CA HIS A 216 -12.15 -23.37 -10.00
C HIS A 216 -11.91 -24.52 -9.01
N ARG A 217 -12.54 -24.46 -7.86
CA ARG A 217 -12.42 -25.51 -6.85
C ARG A 217 -13.34 -26.69 -7.17
N HIS A 218 -12.76 -27.87 -7.23
CA HIS A 218 -13.54 -29.10 -7.27
C HIS A 218 -14.30 -29.28 -5.95
N ARG A 219 -15.50 -29.86 -6.00
CA ARG A 219 -16.40 -29.98 -4.83
C ARG A 219 -15.78 -30.71 -3.63
N ARG A 220 -14.80 -31.59 -3.89
CA ARG A 220 -14.11 -32.43 -2.86
C ARG A 220 -12.75 -31.91 -2.45
N THR A 221 -12.19 -30.89 -3.13
CA THR A 221 -10.86 -30.36 -2.79
C THR A 221 -10.98 -29.20 -1.82
N HIS A 222 -10.18 -29.23 -0.77
CA HIS A 222 -10.07 -28.13 0.18
C HIS A 222 -9.34 -26.93 -0.44
N MET A 223 -9.63 -25.72 0.08
CA MET A 223 -9.00 -24.52 -0.44
C MET A 223 -7.48 -24.51 -0.26
N TYR A 224 -6.97 -25.03 0.85
CA TYR A 224 -5.52 -25.11 1.12
C TYR A 224 -4.80 -26.04 0.12
N GLU A 225 -5.44 -27.13 -0.32
CA GLU A 225 -4.87 -28.04 -1.31
C GLU A 225 -4.74 -27.36 -2.67
N LYS A 226 -5.82 -26.72 -3.13
CA LYS A 226 -5.82 -26.00 -4.41
C LYS A 226 -4.85 -24.83 -4.39
N LEU A 227 -4.83 -24.06 -3.30
CA LEU A 227 -3.91 -22.94 -3.14
C LEU A 227 -2.45 -23.39 -3.16
N SER A 228 -2.14 -24.53 -2.51
CA SER A 228 -0.79 -25.10 -2.56
C SER A 228 -0.37 -25.54 -3.96
N GLN A 229 -1.29 -26.07 -4.76
CA GLN A 229 -1.02 -26.46 -6.15
C GLN A 229 -0.77 -25.23 -7.02
N GLU A 230 -1.64 -24.20 -6.94
CA GLU A 230 -1.48 -22.97 -7.70
C GLU A 230 -0.21 -22.20 -7.32
N MET A 231 0.16 -22.18 -6.04
CA MET A 231 1.44 -21.56 -5.60
C MET A 231 2.65 -22.28 -6.18
N LEU A 232 2.66 -23.61 -6.17
CA LEU A 232 3.75 -24.39 -6.75
C LEU A 232 3.82 -24.24 -8.28
N ALA A 233 2.68 -24.22 -8.96
CA ALA A 233 2.62 -23.94 -10.38
C ALA A 233 3.11 -22.53 -10.72
N ALA A 234 2.69 -21.52 -9.93
CA ALA A 234 3.16 -20.15 -10.09
C ALA A 234 4.66 -19.99 -9.81
N PHE A 235 5.22 -20.79 -8.87
CA PHE A 235 6.65 -20.82 -8.62
C PHE A 235 7.41 -21.31 -9.86
N SER A 236 6.91 -22.34 -10.54
CA SER A 236 7.48 -22.86 -11.80
C SER A 236 7.11 -22.01 -13.02
N ASN A 237 6.50 -20.82 -12.86
CA ASN A 237 5.99 -19.97 -13.95
C ASN A 237 4.90 -20.65 -14.81
N GLU A 238 4.13 -21.53 -14.23
CA GLU A 238 3.01 -22.24 -14.84
C GLU A 238 1.69 -21.89 -14.13
N GLY A 239 0.58 -22.47 -14.59
CA GLY A 239 -0.71 -22.33 -13.96
C GLY A 239 -1.60 -21.22 -14.53
N ASN A 240 -2.86 -21.19 -14.03
CA ASN A 240 -3.89 -20.31 -14.58
C ASN A 240 -3.66 -18.84 -14.21
N VAL A 241 -3.04 -18.56 -13.08
CA VAL A 241 -2.72 -17.18 -12.66
C VAL A 241 -1.66 -16.56 -13.58
N ILE A 242 -0.65 -17.34 -13.97
CA ILE A 242 0.36 -16.89 -14.92
C ILE A 242 -0.26 -16.68 -16.31
N LYS A 243 -1.18 -17.54 -16.73
CA LYS A 243 -1.93 -17.34 -18.00
C LYS A 243 -2.69 -16.02 -17.98
N LYS A 244 -3.41 -15.70 -16.89
CA LYS A 244 -4.09 -14.40 -16.72
C LYS A 244 -3.14 -13.21 -16.82
N LYS A 245 -1.92 -13.32 -16.27
CA LYS A 245 -0.87 -12.30 -16.42
C LYS A 245 -0.48 -12.13 -17.89
N HIS A 246 -0.24 -13.21 -18.59
CA HIS A 246 0.15 -13.17 -20.02
C HIS A 246 -0.99 -12.63 -20.89
N GLU A 247 -2.23 -13.02 -20.65
CA GLU A 247 -3.41 -12.49 -21.34
C GLU A 247 -3.54 -10.99 -21.16
N LEU A 248 -3.35 -10.48 -19.92
CA LEU A 248 -3.36 -9.05 -19.64
C LEU A 248 -2.26 -8.32 -20.41
N HIS A 249 -1.03 -8.87 -20.44
CA HIS A 249 0.08 -8.28 -21.17
C HIS A 249 -0.15 -8.31 -22.70
N LYS A 250 -0.71 -9.39 -23.23
CA LYS A 250 -1.09 -9.52 -24.64
C LYS A 250 -2.17 -8.50 -25.02
N MET A 251 -3.19 -8.31 -24.20
CA MET A 251 -4.19 -7.26 -24.41
C MET A 251 -3.59 -5.85 -24.34
N ALA A 252 -2.65 -5.61 -23.44
CA ALA A 252 -1.97 -4.32 -23.34
C ALA A 252 -1.10 -4.04 -24.57
N GLU A 253 -0.45 -5.05 -25.12
CA GLU A 253 0.34 -4.96 -26.35
C GLU A 253 -0.55 -4.69 -27.57
N ALA A 254 -1.67 -5.39 -27.72
CA ALA A 254 -2.65 -5.15 -28.78
C ALA A 254 -3.20 -3.72 -28.75
N ASN A 255 -3.37 -3.15 -27.57
CA ASN A 255 -3.89 -1.81 -27.35
C ASN A 255 -2.80 -0.72 -27.25
N ARG A 256 -1.55 -1.03 -27.55
CA ARG A 256 -0.43 -0.08 -27.42
C ARG A 256 -0.63 1.23 -28.18
N ALA A 257 -1.36 1.19 -29.29
CA ALA A 257 -1.68 2.37 -30.10
C ALA A 257 -2.48 3.43 -29.30
N TYR A 258 -3.22 3.02 -28.30
CA TYR A 258 -3.99 3.93 -27.45
C TYR A 258 -3.21 4.48 -26.26
N ALA A 259 -1.94 4.17 -26.12
CA ALA A 259 -1.11 4.63 -24.99
C ALA A 259 -1.04 6.16 -24.88
N HIS A 260 -1.14 6.89 -26.00
CA HIS A 260 -1.18 8.35 -26.02
C HIS A 260 -2.47 8.95 -25.42
N TYR A 261 -3.55 8.18 -25.27
CA TYR A 261 -4.77 8.63 -24.58
C TYR A 261 -4.60 8.77 -23.08
N ARG A 262 -3.48 8.33 -22.54
CA ARG A 262 -3.10 8.53 -21.14
C ARG A 262 -2.76 9.99 -20.80
N TRP A 263 -2.39 10.78 -21.81
CA TRP A 263 -2.05 12.19 -21.65
C TRP A 263 -3.32 13.04 -21.56
N TRP A 264 -3.48 13.76 -20.47
CA TRP A 264 -4.50 14.78 -20.21
C TRP A 264 -3.95 15.88 -19.29
#